data_72c2ce0309fc67169380b71d95655bf7
#
_entry.id   72c2ce0309fc67169380b71d95655bf7
#
_cell.length_a   1.000
_cell.length_b   1.000
_cell.length_c   1.000
_cell.angle_alpha   90.00
_cell.angle_beta   90.00
_cell.angle_gamma   90.00
#
_symmetry.space_group_name_H-M   'P 1'
#
loop_
_entity.id
_entity.type
_entity.pdbx_description
1 polymer ?
#
loop_
_entity_poly.entity_id
_entity_poly.type
_entity_poly.pdbx_seq_one_letter_code
_entity_poly.pdbx_strand_id
1 'polypeptide(L)'
;ERISNGIIHLPILGVGGDGHVGSLFPGSSRLKEEKAEFLLVDDSPKPPKERVTISPRLIRKSTYPFLFFIGEEKRNAYECFRAEATTYSDCPCKLALSGSPGVCYVVTDLG
;
A
#
# COMPACT_ATOMS: atom_id res chain seq x y z
N GLU A 1 -13.15 -10.81 -7.49
CA GLU A 1 -12.58 -11.66 -6.45
C GLU A 1 -12.83 -13.11 -6.68
N ARG A 2 -14.05 -13.41 -6.99
CA ARG A 2 -14.39 -14.82 -7.15
C ARG A 2 -13.63 -15.44 -8.30
N ILE A 3 -13.45 -14.68 -9.35
CA ILE A 3 -12.69 -15.14 -10.51
C ILE A 3 -11.23 -15.34 -10.14
N SER A 4 -10.70 -14.49 -9.25
CA SER A 4 -9.28 -14.52 -8.92
C SER A 4 -9.00 -15.27 -7.62
N ASN A 5 -10.01 -15.93 -7.02
CA ASN A 5 -9.86 -16.66 -5.76
C ASN A 5 -9.35 -15.76 -4.65
N GLY A 6 -9.84 -14.52 -4.61
CA GLY A 6 -9.43 -13.57 -3.59
C GLY A 6 -8.07 -12.95 -3.83
N ILE A 7 -7.53 -13.05 -5.03
CA ILE A 7 -6.25 -12.44 -5.38
C ILE A 7 -6.50 -11.32 -6.38
N ILE A 8 -5.91 -10.16 -6.11
CA ILE A 8 -5.90 -9.08 -7.06
C ILE A 8 -4.60 -9.18 -7.84
N HIS A 9 -4.70 -9.54 -9.12
CA HIS A 9 -3.50 -9.79 -9.90
C HIS A 9 -2.75 -8.52 -10.27
N LEU A 10 -3.46 -7.42 -10.46
CA LEU A 10 -2.84 -6.20 -10.96
C LEU A 10 -3.46 -4.97 -10.31
N PRO A 11 -3.22 -4.77 -9.00
CA PRO A 11 -3.74 -3.58 -8.35
C PRO A 11 -2.96 -2.34 -8.75
N ILE A 12 -3.67 -1.25 -8.96
CA ILE A 12 -3.06 0.05 -9.25
C ILE A 12 -3.26 0.88 -8.01
N LEU A 13 -2.16 1.24 -7.36
CA LEU A 13 -2.21 1.87 -6.04
C LEU A 13 -1.56 3.24 -6.09
N GLY A 14 -2.33 4.28 -5.82
CA GLY A 14 -1.78 5.59 -5.58
C GLY A 14 -1.15 5.63 -4.20
N VAL A 15 -0.03 6.31 -4.07
CA VAL A 15 0.68 6.40 -2.81
C VAL A 15 0.52 7.80 -2.24
N GLY A 16 0.17 7.91 -0.96
CA GLY A 16 0.10 9.21 -0.29
C GLY A 16 1.47 9.76 0.05
N GLY A 17 1.52 11.05 0.37
CA GLY A 17 2.79 11.70 0.68
C GLY A 17 3.51 11.12 1.88
N ASP A 18 2.78 10.46 2.77
CA ASP A 18 3.35 9.79 3.94
C ASP A 18 3.64 8.30 3.70
N GLY A 19 3.47 7.83 2.47
CA GLY A 19 3.72 6.44 2.13
C GLY A 19 2.51 5.53 2.26
N HIS A 20 1.34 6.08 2.62
CA HIS A 20 0.17 5.23 2.76
C HIS A 20 -0.34 4.73 1.40
N VAL A 21 -0.95 3.56 1.40
CA VAL A 21 -1.69 3.03 0.26
C VAL A 21 -3.08 2.66 0.75
N GLY A 22 -4.11 2.91 -0.09
CA GLY A 22 -5.48 2.77 0.36
C GLY A 22 -5.69 3.67 1.56
N SER A 23 -6.21 3.11 2.64
CA SER A 23 -6.29 3.82 3.91
C SER A 23 -5.45 3.12 4.97
N LEU A 24 -4.33 2.56 4.56
CA LEU A 24 -3.34 1.95 5.45
C LEU A 24 -2.25 2.98 5.71
N PHE A 25 -2.28 3.59 6.88
CA PHE A 25 -1.41 4.70 7.23
C PHE A 25 -0.21 4.22 8.05
N PRO A 26 0.91 4.95 8.00
CA PRO A 26 2.08 4.55 8.78
C PRO A 26 1.74 4.39 10.26
N GLY A 27 2.23 3.31 10.86
CA GLY A 27 2.04 3.04 12.27
C GLY A 27 0.67 2.50 12.64
N SER A 28 -0.23 2.31 11.70
CA SER A 28 -1.56 1.82 12.00
C SER A 28 -1.53 0.37 12.47
N SER A 29 -2.37 0.06 13.46
CA SER A 29 -2.52 -1.32 13.90
C SER A 29 -3.09 -2.22 12.80
N ARG A 30 -3.78 -1.63 11.84
CA ARG A 30 -4.36 -2.40 10.73
C ARG A 30 -3.30 -2.99 9.82
N LEU A 31 -2.07 -2.50 9.88
CA LEU A 31 -0.99 -3.05 9.08
C LEU A 31 -0.65 -4.48 9.47
N LYS A 32 -1.11 -4.93 10.63
CA LYS A 32 -0.84 -6.28 11.12
C LYS A 32 -1.96 -7.26 10.81
N GLU A 33 -3.03 -6.79 10.15
CA GLU A 33 -4.14 -7.68 9.82
C GLU A 33 -3.70 -8.73 8.82
N GLU A 34 -4.01 -10.00 9.10
CA GLU A 34 -3.56 -11.11 8.26
C GLU A 34 -4.69 -11.92 7.65
N LYS A 35 -5.94 -11.64 8.02
CA LYS A 35 -7.05 -12.51 7.61
C LYS A 35 -8.09 -11.81 6.74
N ALA A 36 -8.34 -10.54 6.98
CA ALA A 36 -9.38 -9.82 6.26
C ALA A 36 -8.94 -9.44 4.86
N GLU A 37 -9.89 -9.27 3.95
CA GLU A 37 -9.61 -8.74 2.62
C GLU A 37 -9.82 -7.24 2.58
N PHE A 38 -10.81 -6.75 3.31
CA PHE A 38 -11.09 -5.33 3.44
C PHE A 38 -11.27 -5.00 4.91
N LEU A 39 -10.89 -3.79 5.28
CA LEU A 39 -10.91 -3.37 6.68
C LEU A 39 -11.62 -2.05 6.81
N LEU A 40 -12.30 -1.89 7.95
CA LEU A 40 -12.81 -0.58 8.35
C LEU A 40 -11.71 0.18 9.06
N VAL A 41 -11.53 1.44 8.67
CA VAL A 41 -10.60 2.35 9.30
C VAL A 41 -11.44 3.48 9.88
N ASP A 42 -11.38 3.68 11.20
CA ASP A 42 -12.19 4.69 11.86
C ASP A 42 -11.35 5.80 12.48
N ASP A 43 -10.06 5.79 12.25
CA ASP A 43 -9.13 6.76 12.84
C ASP A 43 -8.15 7.30 11.80
N SER A 44 -8.61 7.47 10.56
CA SER A 44 -7.77 8.02 9.53
C SER A 44 -7.24 9.39 9.93
N PRO A 45 -5.93 9.66 9.74
CA PRO A 45 -5.39 10.98 10.03
C PRO A 45 -5.89 12.05 9.09
N LYS A 46 -6.56 11.65 7.99
CA LYS A 46 -7.12 12.59 7.02
C LYS A 46 -8.61 12.35 6.89
N PRO A 47 -9.42 13.42 6.68
CA PRO A 47 -10.85 13.23 6.50
C PRO A 47 -11.15 12.50 5.19
N PRO A 48 -12.21 11.70 5.15
CA PRO A 48 -13.05 11.33 6.29
C PRO A 48 -12.36 10.34 7.20
N LYS A 49 -12.72 10.36 8.49
CA LYS A 49 -12.11 9.45 9.48
C LYS A 49 -12.47 8.00 9.24
N GLU A 50 -13.69 7.77 8.78
CA GLU A 50 -14.17 6.41 8.56
C GLU A 50 -14.01 6.03 7.10
N ARG A 51 -13.29 4.93 6.86
CA ARG A 51 -12.98 4.49 5.52
C ARG A 51 -13.01 2.98 5.46
N VAL A 52 -13.11 2.45 4.23
CA VAL A 52 -12.89 1.05 3.95
C VAL A 52 -11.64 0.95 3.11
N THR A 53 -10.72 0.07 3.48
CA THR A 53 -9.46 -0.06 2.78
C THR A 53 -9.22 -1.51 2.36
N ILE A 54 -8.47 -1.67 1.27
CA ILE A 54 -7.85 -2.94 0.95
C ILE A 54 -6.91 -3.31 2.11
N SER A 55 -6.87 -4.59 2.46
CA SER A 55 -6.07 -5.03 3.59
C SER A 55 -4.61 -5.25 3.20
N PRO A 56 -3.70 -5.30 4.18
CA PRO A 56 -2.32 -5.70 3.91
C PRO A 56 -2.26 -7.10 3.27
N ARG A 57 -3.15 -8.00 3.69
CA ARG A 57 -3.18 -9.34 3.15
C ARG A 57 -3.41 -9.35 1.65
N LEU A 58 -4.39 -8.56 1.17
CA LEU A 58 -4.65 -8.50 -0.26
C LEU A 58 -3.48 -7.89 -1.03
N ILE A 59 -2.85 -6.87 -0.47
CA ILE A 59 -1.69 -6.26 -1.13
C ILE A 59 -0.56 -7.27 -1.22
N ARG A 60 -0.28 -7.99 -0.13
CA ARG A 60 0.79 -8.99 -0.12
C ARG A 60 0.56 -10.11 -1.11
N LYS A 61 -0.70 -10.45 -1.37
CA LYS A 61 -1.04 -11.53 -2.29
C LYS A 61 -1.14 -11.06 -3.73
N SER A 62 -0.96 -9.78 -3.99
CA SER A 62 -1.03 -9.24 -5.35
C SER A 62 0.08 -9.81 -6.21
N THR A 63 -0.24 -10.15 -7.46
CA THR A 63 0.76 -10.72 -8.36
C THR A 63 1.66 -9.63 -8.93
N TYR A 64 1.08 -8.57 -9.47
CA TYR A 64 1.82 -7.48 -10.11
C TYR A 64 1.28 -6.14 -9.65
N PRO A 65 1.61 -5.71 -8.43
CA PRO A 65 1.14 -4.39 -7.97
C PRO A 65 1.87 -3.25 -8.68
N PHE A 66 1.12 -2.19 -8.97
CA PHE A 66 1.66 -0.96 -9.53
C PHE A 66 1.53 0.14 -8.50
N LEU A 67 2.64 0.80 -8.18
CA LEU A 67 2.66 1.93 -7.29
C LEU A 67 2.95 3.20 -8.06
N PHE A 68 2.18 4.24 -7.80
CA PHE A 68 2.33 5.51 -8.50
C PHE A 68 2.84 6.57 -7.54
N PHE A 69 4.02 7.11 -7.86
CA PHE A 69 4.63 8.22 -7.14
C PHE A 69 4.75 9.38 -8.13
N ILE A 70 3.67 10.08 -8.35
CA ILE A 70 3.62 11.16 -9.34
C ILE A 70 3.48 12.49 -8.63
N GLY A 71 4.34 13.43 -8.97
CA GLY A 71 4.34 14.75 -8.39
C GLY A 71 5.37 14.89 -7.28
N GLU A 72 5.87 16.11 -7.12
CA GLU A 72 6.95 16.39 -6.17
C GLU A 72 6.50 16.14 -4.73
N GLU A 73 5.22 16.27 -4.45
CA GLU A 73 4.71 16.01 -3.09
C GLU A 73 4.84 14.54 -2.69
N LYS A 74 5.16 13.65 -3.62
CA LYS A 74 5.37 12.23 -3.34
C LYS A 74 6.84 11.88 -3.12
N ARG A 75 7.74 12.84 -3.21
CA ARG A 75 9.19 12.56 -3.15
C ARG A 75 9.59 11.89 -1.84
N ASN A 76 9.09 12.37 -0.71
CA ASN A 76 9.45 11.76 0.57
C ASN A 76 8.97 10.31 0.64
N ALA A 77 7.76 10.05 0.16
CA ALA A 77 7.22 8.69 0.14
C ALA A 77 8.05 7.79 -0.78
N TYR A 78 8.46 8.31 -1.91
CA TYR A 78 9.25 7.55 -2.88
C TYR A 78 10.61 7.18 -2.29
N GLU A 79 11.26 8.13 -1.62
CA GLU A 79 12.54 7.86 -1.00
C GLU A 79 12.41 6.90 0.16
N CYS A 80 11.33 7.01 0.94
CA CYS A 80 11.07 6.08 2.03
C CYS A 80 10.85 4.67 1.48
N PHE A 81 10.15 4.55 0.36
CA PHE A 81 9.91 3.27 -0.29
C PHE A 81 11.22 2.63 -0.75
N ARG A 82 12.15 3.43 -1.27
CA ARG A 82 13.42 2.92 -1.78
C ARG A 82 14.43 2.61 -0.69
N ALA A 83 14.27 3.20 0.49
CA ALA A 83 15.24 3.01 1.57
C ALA A 83 15.09 1.61 2.16
N GLU A 84 16.19 0.87 2.25
CA GLU A 84 16.16 -0.49 2.76
C GLU A 84 15.83 -0.55 4.24
N ALA A 85 16.19 0.50 4.97
CA ALA A 85 16.02 0.50 6.43
C ALA A 85 14.57 0.71 6.86
N THR A 86 13.71 1.27 6.02
CA THR A 86 12.33 1.47 6.41
C THR A 86 11.52 0.20 6.25
N THR A 87 10.54 0.02 7.13
CA THR A 87 9.67 -1.15 7.10
C THR A 87 8.30 -0.76 6.57
N TYR A 88 7.45 -1.75 6.35
CA TYR A 88 6.08 -1.46 5.90
C TYR A 88 5.27 -0.72 6.97
N SER A 89 5.67 -0.81 8.23
CA SER A 89 4.98 -0.06 9.28
C SER A 89 5.21 1.43 9.13
N ASP A 90 6.41 1.82 8.74
CA ASP A 90 6.73 3.23 8.49
C ASP A 90 6.32 3.67 7.10
N CYS A 91 6.29 2.74 6.16
CA CYS A 91 6.04 3.03 4.75
C CYS A 91 5.12 1.95 4.19
N PRO A 92 3.80 2.07 4.39
CA PRO A 92 2.87 0.99 4.02
C PRO A 92 2.92 0.57 2.56
N CYS A 93 3.31 1.45 1.65
CA CYS A 93 3.41 1.05 0.24
C CYS A 93 4.44 -0.06 0.02
N LYS A 94 5.34 -0.29 0.98
CA LYS A 94 6.29 -1.42 0.88
C LYS A 94 5.59 -2.78 0.95
N LEU A 95 4.34 -2.83 1.40
CA LEU A 95 3.59 -4.08 1.36
C LEU A 95 3.54 -4.66 -0.06
N ALA A 96 3.60 -3.81 -1.07
CA ALA A 96 3.56 -4.26 -2.45
C ALA A 96 4.78 -5.09 -2.85
N LEU A 97 5.85 -5.04 -2.06
CA LEU A 97 7.05 -5.84 -2.34
C LEU A 97 6.97 -7.24 -1.76
N SER A 98 5.92 -7.54 -0.98
CA SER A 98 5.84 -8.79 -0.23
C SER A 98 5.26 -9.94 -1.01
N GLY A 99 4.72 -9.68 -2.20
CA GLY A 99 4.04 -10.73 -2.97
C GLY A 99 4.98 -11.72 -3.59
N SER A 100 4.40 -12.75 -4.18
CA SER A 100 5.13 -13.74 -4.96
C SER A 100 4.70 -13.57 -6.41
N PRO A 101 5.63 -13.31 -7.30
CA PRO A 101 7.08 -13.44 -7.20
C PRO A 101 7.84 -12.28 -6.57
N GLY A 102 7.16 -11.30 -5.97
CA GLY A 102 7.85 -10.19 -5.35
C GLY A 102 8.19 -9.06 -6.30
N VAL A 103 7.52 -8.99 -7.44
CA VAL A 103 7.74 -7.96 -8.45
C VAL A 103 6.71 -6.86 -8.25
N CYS A 104 7.20 -5.64 -8.12
CA CYS A 104 6.34 -4.47 -7.98
C CYS A 104 6.75 -3.45 -9.05
N TYR A 105 5.77 -2.93 -9.77
CA TYR A 105 6.04 -1.93 -10.80
C TYR A 105 5.85 -0.55 -10.20
N VAL A 106 6.83 0.31 -10.44
CA VAL A 106 6.82 1.67 -9.92
C VAL A 106 6.73 2.64 -11.10
N VAL A 107 5.74 3.52 -11.06
CA VAL A 107 5.56 4.55 -12.06
C VAL A 107 5.81 5.88 -11.37
N THR A 108 6.81 6.63 -11.84
CA THR A 108 7.18 7.86 -11.17
C THR A 108 7.78 8.84 -12.18
N ASP A 109 7.60 10.13 -11.88
CA ASP A 109 8.26 11.21 -12.59
C ASP A 109 9.36 11.85 -11.76
N LEU A 110 9.76 11.19 -10.66
CA LEU A 110 10.69 11.79 -9.69
C LEU A 110 12.15 11.43 -9.94
N GLY A 111 12.42 10.53 -10.82
CA GLY A 111 13.78 10.21 -11.22
C GLY A 111 14.66 9.64 -10.13
#